data_a1030c6acc5e9b59f35a09f6d1a829f5
#
_entry.id   a1030c6acc5e9b59f35a09f6d1a829f5
#
_cell.length_a   1.000
_cell.length_b   1.000
_cell.length_c   1.000
_cell.angle_alpha   90.00
_cell.angle_beta   90.00
_cell.angle_gamma   90.00
#
_symmetry.space_group_name_H-M   'P 1'
#
loop_
_entity.id
_entity.type
_entity.pdbx_description
1 polymer ?
#
loop_
_entity_poly.entity_id
_entity_poly.type
_entity_poly.pdbx_seq_one_letter_code
_entity_poly.pdbx_strand_id
1 'polypeptide(L)'
;MSVVTVSHAAVSYGGRAVLQDIDLDVQSGQVVAILGANGSGKSTLIRTILGLVPADAGEITLFGTPQRRFRQWARIGYVPQRMGAGSGVPATVGEVVASGRLARRGIFRPAGAADREAVRTALADVGLLDRIADPVSTLSGGQQQRTLIARALAGRPDLLVLDEPTAGVDAASQDAFAEALRRFAGAGGTILLVAHELGPIEPLIDKAVVVHHGRIAYEGAVPEPAGHHAQPGHDHVHPHAEAEKARICVAPTDRMPTG
;
A
#
# COMPACT_ATOMS: atom_id res chain seq x y z
N MET A 1 0.54 15.44 11.70
CA MET A 1 2.00 15.15 11.77
C MET A 1 2.31 14.15 10.67
N SER A 2 3.31 14.44 9.82
CA SER A 2 3.63 13.54 8.71
C SER A 2 4.28 12.24 9.22
N VAL A 3 3.78 11.12 8.70
CA VAL A 3 4.28 9.75 9.00
C VAL A 3 5.23 9.29 7.90
N VAL A 4 4.94 9.64 6.65
CA VAL A 4 5.80 9.40 5.48
C VAL A 4 5.92 10.70 4.72
N THR A 5 7.15 11.14 4.44
CA THR A 5 7.41 12.22 3.50
C THR A 5 8.43 11.73 2.49
N VAL A 6 8.11 11.89 1.22
CA VAL A 6 9.00 11.62 0.08
C VAL A 6 9.19 12.92 -0.65
N SER A 7 10.42 13.32 -0.92
CA SER A 7 10.77 14.57 -1.61
C SER A 7 11.72 14.28 -2.76
N HIS A 8 11.26 14.58 -3.99
CA HIS A 8 12.03 14.45 -5.23
C HIS A 8 12.66 13.08 -5.43
N ALA A 9 11.98 12.00 -4.98
CA ALA A 9 12.54 10.66 -5.06
C ALA A 9 12.59 10.15 -6.50
N ALA A 10 13.73 9.56 -6.87
CA ALA A 10 13.91 8.89 -8.14
C ALA A 10 14.49 7.48 -7.93
N VAL A 11 14.09 6.54 -8.80
CA VAL A 11 14.56 5.15 -8.79
C VAL A 11 14.72 4.65 -10.21
N SER A 12 15.83 3.97 -10.49
CA SER A 12 16.10 3.36 -11.79
C SER A 12 16.53 1.89 -11.64
N TYR A 13 16.19 1.07 -12.61
CA TYR A 13 16.67 -0.31 -12.73
C TYR A 13 17.38 -0.49 -14.07
N GLY A 14 18.66 -0.85 -14.04
CA GLY A 14 19.44 -1.09 -15.26
C GLY A 14 19.46 0.13 -16.20
N GLY A 15 19.51 1.35 -15.67
CA GLY A 15 19.49 2.58 -16.44
C GLY A 15 18.10 3.05 -16.90
N ARG A 16 17.04 2.27 -16.65
CA ARG A 16 15.66 2.66 -16.97
C ARG A 16 15.03 3.31 -15.72
N ALA A 17 14.61 4.56 -15.85
CA ALA A 17 13.89 5.26 -14.80
C ALA A 17 12.52 4.59 -14.54
N VAL A 18 12.23 4.28 -13.28
CA VAL A 18 10.96 3.69 -12.82
C VAL A 18 10.17 4.68 -11.98
N LEU A 19 10.86 5.47 -11.15
CA LEU A 19 10.27 6.60 -10.44
C LEU A 19 11.07 7.86 -10.77
N GLN A 20 10.37 8.96 -10.97
CA GLN A 20 10.95 10.22 -11.39
C GLN A 20 10.28 11.37 -10.65
N ASP A 21 11.05 12.05 -9.79
CA ASP A 21 10.60 13.27 -9.11
C ASP A 21 9.28 13.05 -8.33
N ILE A 22 9.31 12.09 -7.43
CA ILE A 22 8.15 11.72 -6.61
C ILE A 22 8.15 12.58 -5.35
N ASP A 23 7.04 13.31 -5.15
CA ASP A 23 6.71 13.99 -3.92
C ASP A 23 5.45 13.37 -3.32
N LEU A 24 5.49 12.93 -2.05
CA LEU A 24 4.36 12.32 -1.36
C LEU A 24 4.41 12.64 0.12
N ASP A 25 3.27 13.06 0.68
CA ASP A 25 3.12 13.23 2.11
C ASP A 25 1.93 12.43 2.64
N VAL A 26 2.14 11.67 3.72
CA VAL A 26 1.12 10.87 4.41
C VAL A 26 1.03 11.31 5.85
N GLN A 27 -0.13 11.82 6.25
CA GLN A 27 -0.38 12.29 7.60
C GLN A 27 -0.79 11.17 8.56
N SER A 28 -0.53 11.37 9.85
CA SER A 28 -0.96 10.43 10.91
C SER A 28 -2.48 10.26 10.89
N GLY A 29 -2.93 9.00 10.94
CA GLY A 29 -4.35 8.63 10.90
C GLY A 29 -4.99 8.67 9.52
N GLN A 30 -4.24 9.03 8.47
CA GLN A 30 -4.74 9.12 7.10
C GLN A 30 -4.71 7.76 6.39
N VAL A 31 -5.71 7.50 5.58
CA VAL A 31 -5.77 6.36 4.67
C VAL A 31 -5.49 6.84 3.25
N VAL A 32 -4.33 6.46 2.71
CA VAL A 32 -3.86 6.89 1.39
C VAL A 32 -3.82 5.71 0.43
N ALA A 33 -4.50 5.84 -0.72
CA ALA A 33 -4.46 4.86 -1.80
C ALA A 33 -3.52 5.32 -2.92
N ILE A 34 -2.57 4.45 -3.31
CA ILE A 34 -1.73 4.64 -4.50
C ILE A 34 -2.35 3.83 -5.64
N LEU A 35 -2.82 4.52 -6.66
CA LEU A 35 -3.51 3.99 -7.82
C LEU A 35 -2.65 4.11 -9.08
N GLY A 36 -3.01 3.39 -10.13
CA GLY A 36 -2.34 3.48 -11.45
C GLY A 36 -2.23 2.14 -12.16
N ALA A 37 -1.87 2.17 -13.44
CA ALA A 37 -1.73 0.97 -14.26
C ALA A 37 -0.61 0.04 -13.78
N ASN A 38 -0.62 -1.22 -14.22
CA ASN A 38 0.48 -2.16 -13.99
C ASN A 38 1.78 -1.62 -14.58
N GLY A 39 2.88 -1.73 -13.82
CA GLY A 39 4.18 -1.20 -14.26
C GLY A 39 4.35 0.31 -14.11
N SER A 40 3.39 1.05 -13.54
CA SER A 40 3.52 2.50 -13.33
C SER A 40 4.52 2.91 -12.24
N GLY A 41 5.00 1.96 -11.40
CA GLY A 41 5.97 2.21 -10.33
C GLY A 41 5.41 2.11 -8.91
N LYS A 42 4.13 1.81 -8.70
CA LYS A 42 3.47 1.78 -7.37
C LYS A 42 4.18 0.90 -6.34
N SER A 43 4.41 -0.38 -6.66
CA SER A 43 5.11 -1.29 -5.75
C SER A 43 6.57 -0.89 -5.53
N THR A 44 7.21 -0.28 -6.55
CA THR A 44 8.56 0.28 -6.40
C THR A 44 8.53 1.43 -5.40
N LEU A 45 7.56 2.34 -5.48
CA LEU A 45 7.41 3.45 -4.54
C LEU A 45 7.27 2.95 -3.10
N ILE A 46 6.36 2.00 -2.85
CA ILE A 46 6.21 1.40 -1.52
C ILE A 46 7.52 0.75 -1.03
N ARG A 47 8.17 -0.05 -1.88
CA ARG A 47 9.44 -0.70 -1.51
C ARG A 47 10.56 0.31 -1.25
N THR A 48 10.56 1.43 -1.98
CA THR A 48 11.50 2.51 -1.75
C THR A 48 11.22 3.22 -0.42
N ILE A 49 9.95 3.51 -0.09
CA ILE A 49 9.54 4.05 1.21
C ILE A 49 9.96 3.13 2.36
N LEU A 50 9.86 1.82 2.17
CA LEU A 50 10.26 0.81 3.17
C LEU A 50 11.78 0.55 3.22
N GLY A 51 12.58 1.18 2.36
CA GLY A 51 14.03 0.96 2.30
C GLY A 51 14.43 -0.40 1.72
N LEU A 52 13.49 -1.12 1.08
CA LEU A 52 13.75 -2.39 0.39
C LEU A 52 14.36 -2.17 -0.99
N VAL A 53 14.19 -1.00 -1.56
CA VAL A 53 14.79 -0.52 -2.80
C VAL A 53 15.44 0.83 -2.48
N PRO A 54 16.72 1.04 -2.79
CA PRO A 54 17.36 2.33 -2.59
C PRO A 54 16.82 3.38 -3.56
N ALA A 55 16.65 4.60 -3.10
CA ALA A 55 16.43 5.76 -3.97
C ALA A 55 17.76 6.23 -4.56
N ASP A 56 17.79 6.52 -5.86
CA ASP A 56 18.96 7.09 -6.56
C ASP A 56 19.10 8.57 -6.21
N ALA A 57 17.97 9.29 -6.02
CA ALA A 57 17.92 10.70 -5.65
C ALA A 57 16.71 10.97 -4.74
N GLY A 58 16.70 12.15 -4.13
CA GLY A 58 15.65 12.60 -3.22
C GLY A 58 15.85 12.15 -1.78
N GLU A 59 14.88 12.50 -0.94
CA GLU A 59 14.91 12.18 0.49
C GLU A 59 13.57 11.54 0.91
N ILE A 60 13.67 10.56 1.82
CA ILE A 60 12.51 9.90 2.43
C ILE A 60 12.65 10.01 3.94
N THR A 61 11.59 10.48 4.60
CA THR A 61 11.50 10.50 6.06
C THR A 61 10.34 9.63 6.53
N LEU A 62 10.57 8.92 7.63
CA LEU A 62 9.58 8.09 8.31
C LEU A 62 9.42 8.62 9.74
N PHE A 63 8.20 9.03 10.11
CA PHE A 63 7.93 9.63 11.43
C PHE A 63 8.90 10.77 11.76
N GLY A 64 9.21 11.62 10.78
CA GLY A 64 10.14 12.74 10.92
C GLY A 64 11.63 12.37 11.00
N THR A 65 11.97 11.09 10.82
CA THR A 65 13.36 10.61 10.83
C THR A 65 13.79 10.22 9.41
N PRO A 66 14.94 10.68 8.89
CA PRO A 66 15.47 10.23 7.61
C PRO A 66 15.52 8.70 7.54
N GLN A 67 15.00 8.09 6.49
CA GLN A 67 14.83 6.65 6.33
C GLN A 67 16.12 5.87 6.60
N ARG A 68 17.27 6.38 6.13
CA ARG A 68 18.60 5.76 6.33
C ARG A 68 19.00 5.66 7.81
N ARG A 69 18.42 6.50 8.69
CA ARG A 69 18.64 6.52 10.13
C ARG A 69 17.47 5.90 10.91
N PHE A 70 16.37 5.58 10.24
CA PHE A 70 15.19 5.03 10.90
C PHE A 70 15.48 3.65 11.49
N ARG A 71 15.09 3.43 12.75
CA ARG A 71 15.34 2.19 13.50
C ARG A 71 14.05 1.61 14.11
N GLN A 72 12.94 2.36 14.07
CA GLN A 72 11.69 1.97 14.72
C GLN A 72 10.79 1.16 13.77
N TRP A 73 11.34 0.18 13.05
CA TRP A 73 10.62 -0.61 12.05
C TRP A 73 9.43 -1.39 12.62
N ALA A 74 9.40 -1.64 13.96
CA ALA A 74 8.25 -2.22 14.64
C ALA A 74 6.98 -1.35 14.59
N ARG A 75 7.12 -0.05 14.22
CA ARG A 75 5.99 0.87 14.00
C ARG A 75 5.33 0.70 12.64
N ILE A 76 5.94 -0.07 11.74
CA ILE A 76 5.47 -0.27 10.37
C ILE A 76 5.08 -1.74 10.20
N GLY A 77 3.83 -1.99 9.81
CA GLY A 77 3.34 -3.28 9.35
C GLY A 77 3.38 -3.32 7.83
N TYR A 78 3.97 -4.35 7.24
CA TYR A 78 4.02 -4.52 5.78
C TYR A 78 3.36 -5.81 5.33
N VAL A 79 2.45 -5.69 4.39
CA VAL A 79 1.77 -6.80 3.70
C VAL A 79 2.17 -6.76 2.23
N PRO A 80 3.01 -7.68 1.77
CA PRO A 80 3.40 -7.80 0.36
C PRO A 80 2.26 -8.39 -0.48
N GLN A 81 2.31 -8.18 -1.79
CA GLN A 81 1.33 -8.66 -2.77
C GLN A 81 1.12 -10.19 -2.71
N ARG A 82 2.17 -10.96 -2.44
CA ARG A 82 2.10 -12.43 -2.33
C ARG A 82 2.95 -12.93 -1.17
N MET A 83 2.50 -13.99 -0.53
CA MET A 83 3.41 -14.85 0.23
C MET A 83 4.41 -15.42 -0.77
N GLY A 84 5.71 -15.25 -0.50
CA GLY A 84 6.73 -15.91 -1.29
C GLY A 84 6.41 -17.42 -1.32
N ALA A 85 6.16 -17.95 -2.51
CA ALA A 85 5.78 -19.35 -2.74
C ALA A 85 6.90 -20.37 -2.37
N GLY A 86 7.88 -19.95 -1.56
CA GLY A 86 9.11 -20.67 -1.29
C GLY A 86 9.35 -21.14 0.14
N SER A 87 8.47 -20.89 1.08
CA SER A 87 8.66 -21.48 2.41
C SER A 87 8.06 -22.89 2.45
N GLY A 88 8.81 -23.87 1.95
CA GLY A 88 8.53 -25.29 2.24
C GLY A 88 8.63 -25.66 3.73
N VAL A 89 8.69 -24.67 4.61
CA VAL A 89 8.65 -24.82 6.06
C VAL A 89 7.19 -24.91 6.49
N PRO A 90 6.75 -26.04 7.02
CA PRO A 90 5.42 -26.17 7.58
C PRO A 90 5.27 -25.17 8.75
N ALA A 91 4.39 -24.18 8.58
CA ALA A 91 4.09 -23.21 9.63
C ALA A 91 2.57 -23.14 9.84
N THR A 92 2.15 -23.01 11.07
CA THR A 92 0.75 -22.74 11.42
C THR A 92 0.42 -21.27 11.23
N VAL A 93 -0.87 -20.97 11.09
CA VAL A 93 -1.41 -19.60 11.05
C VAL A 93 -0.91 -18.79 12.24
N GLY A 94 -0.98 -19.38 13.46
CA GLY A 94 -0.53 -18.72 14.68
C GLY A 94 0.96 -18.39 14.66
N GLU A 95 1.82 -19.29 14.14
CA GLU A 95 3.27 -19.04 14.05
C GLU A 95 3.59 -17.94 13.05
N VAL A 96 2.92 -17.92 11.88
CA VAL A 96 3.08 -16.85 10.88
C VAL A 96 2.68 -15.51 11.48
N VAL A 97 1.53 -15.43 12.16
CA VAL A 97 1.06 -14.18 12.79
C VAL A 97 1.97 -13.77 13.94
N ALA A 98 2.45 -14.73 14.76
CA ALA A 98 3.39 -14.45 15.84
C ALA A 98 4.72 -13.87 15.35
N SER A 99 5.14 -14.18 14.12
CA SER A 99 6.34 -13.59 13.53
C SER A 99 6.25 -12.05 13.42
N GLY A 100 5.06 -11.49 13.29
CA GLY A 100 4.83 -10.03 13.30
C GLY A 100 5.22 -9.35 14.63
N ARG A 101 5.36 -10.12 15.71
CA ARG A 101 5.80 -9.61 17.02
C ARG A 101 7.31 -9.50 17.18
N LEU A 102 8.08 -10.16 16.29
CA LEU A 102 9.55 -10.25 16.42
C LEU A 102 10.24 -8.88 16.49
N ALA A 103 9.80 -7.93 15.67
CA ALA A 103 10.40 -6.59 15.66
C ALA A 103 10.20 -5.83 17.00
N ARG A 104 9.12 -6.11 17.74
CA ARG A 104 8.88 -5.51 19.07
C ARG A 104 9.53 -6.29 20.20
N ARG A 105 9.47 -7.61 20.12
CA ARG A 105 9.93 -8.50 21.19
C ARG A 105 11.45 -8.68 21.18
N GLY A 106 12.06 -8.62 19.99
CA GLY A 106 13.41 -9.12 19.74
C GLY A 106 13.45 -10.63 19.58
N ILE A 107 14.48 -11.14 18.91
CA ILE A 107 14.60 -12.55 18.50
C ILE A 107 14.86 -13.48 19.71
N PHE A 108 15.54 -12.98 20.73
CA PHE A 108 16.00 -13.78 21.87
C PHE A 108 15.01 -13.85 23.04
N ARG A 109 13.89 -13.12 23.00
CA ARG A 109 12.89 -13.16 24.06
C ARG A 109 11.78 -14.15 23.73
N PRO A 110 11.38 -15.07 24.64
CA PRO A 110 10.23 -15.95 24.45
C PRO A 110 8.94 -15.13 24.34
N ALA A 111 7.94 -15.69 23.65
CA ALA A 111 6.63 -15.07 23.52
C ALA A 111 5.91 -15.02 24.87
N GLY A 112 5.59 -13.82 25.33
CA GLY A 112 4.84 -13.59 26.57
C GLY A 112 3.32 -13.65 26.38
N ALA A 113 2.57 -13.43 27.48
CA ALA A 113 1.11 -13.37 27.43
C ALA A 113 0.61 -12.24 26.50
N ALA A 114 1.25 -11.08 26.55
CA ALA A 114 0.90 -9.94 25.69
C ALA A 114 1.12 -10.24 24.19
N ASP A 115 2.12 -11.05 23.84
CA ASP A 115 2.34 -11.45 22.44
C ASP A 115 1.27 -12.44 21.98
N ARG A 116 0.92 -13.42 22.82
CA ARG A 116 -0.16 -14.36 22.52
C ARG A 116 -1.50 -13.66 22.35
N GLU A 117 -1.79 -12.69 23.22
CA GLU A 117 -3.02 -11.89 23.11
C GLU A 117 -3.03 -11.05 21.84
N ALA A 118 -1.94 -10.39 21.47
CA ALA A 118 -1.85 -9.63 20.22
C ALA A 118 -2.07 -10.53 18.98
N VAL A 119 -1.57 -11.75 18.98
CA VAL A 119 -1.81 -12.73 17.92
C VAL A 119 -3.28 -13.12 17.84
N ARG A 120 -3.92 -13.43 19.00
CA ARG A 120 -5.34 -13.81 19.04
C ARG A 120 -6.23 -12.67 18.58
N THR A 121 -5.98 -11.44 19.04
CA THR A 121 -6.71 -10.24 18.61
C THR A 121 -6.58 -10.04 17.11
N ALA A 122 -5.36 -10.07 16.56
CA ALA A 122 -5.14 -9.88 15.13
C ALA A 122 -5.82 -10.97 14.28
N LEU A 123 -5.86 -12.22 14.75
CA LEU A 123 -6.56 -13.30 14.08
C LEU A 123 -8.09 -13.15 14.17
N ALA A 124 -8.61 -12.67 15.29
CA ALA A 124 -10.02 -12.35 15.45
C ALA A 124 -10.44 -11.22 14.51
N ASP A 125 -9.60 -10.18 14.37
CA ASP A 125 -9.84 -9.03 13.48
C ASP A 125 -10.00 -9.43 12.00
N VAL A 126 -9.33 -10.50 11.58
CA VAL A 126 -9.42 -11.01 10.20
C VAL A 126 -10.30 -12.26 10.05
N GLY A 127 -10.99 -12.69 11.13
CA GLY A 127 -11.88 -13.86 11.11
C GLY A 127 -11.16 -15.20 10.91
N LEU A 128 -9.98 -15.39 11.52
CA LEU A 128 -9.17 -16.61 11.42
C LEU A 128 -8.74 -17.18 12.77
N LEU A 129 -9.39 -16.77 13.87
CA LEU A 129 -9.01 -17.20 15.20
C LEU A 129 -9.20 -18.71 15.41
N ASP A 130 -10.23 -19.29 14.81
CA ASP A 130 -10.54 -20.72 14.82
C ASP A 130 -9.52 -21.56 14.05
N ARG A 131 -8.76 -20.93 13.17
CA ARG A 131 -7.73 -21.55 12.32
C ARG A 131 -6.30 -21.39 12.85
N ILE A 132 -6.11 -20.90 14.06
CA ILE A 132 -4.79 -20.58 14.63
C ILE A 132 -3.78 -21.73 14.58
N ALA A 133 -4.26 -22.98 14.71
CA ALA A 133 -3.44 -24.19 14.70
C ALA A 133 -3.30 -24.82 13.32
N ASP A 134 -4.05 -24.36 12.32
CA ASP A 134 -4.04 -24.93 10.97
C ASP A 134 -2.73 -24.60 10.24
N PRO A 135 -2.20 -25.54 9.43
CA PRO A 135 -1.10 -25.25 8.52
C PRO A 135 -1.52 -24.20 7.48
N VAL A 136 -0.68 -23.18 7.24
CA VAL A 136 -0.98 -22.12 6.26
C VAL A 136 -1.17 -22.70 4.85
N SER A 137 -0.51 -23.80 4.51
CA SER A 137 -0.63 -24.48 3.23
C SER A 137 -2.03 -25.06 2.94
N THR A 138 -2.86 -25.24 3.96
CA THR A 138 -4.24 -25.75 3.82
C THR A 138 -5.27 -24.64 3.61
N LEU A 139 -4.86 -23.37 3.74
CA LEU A 139 -5.72 -22.22 3.61
C LEU A 139 -5.98 -21.84 2.14
N SER A 140 -7.17 -21.30 1.86
CA SER A 140 -7.43 -20.64 0.57
C SER A 140 -6.55 -19.40 0.38
N GLY A 141 -6.39 -18.93 -0.86
CA GLY A 141 -5.61 -17.71 -1.16
C GLY A 141 -6.07 -16.49 -0.35
N GLY A 142 -7.38 -16.28 -0.21
CA GLY A 142 -7.94 -15.21 0.60
C GLY A 142 -7.64 -15.38 2.10
N GLN A 143 -7.68 -16.61 2.62
CA GLN A 143 -7.29 -16.89 4.01
C GLN A 143 -5.80 -16.68 4.24
N GLN A 144 -4.95 -17.07 3.30
CA GLN A 144 -3.52 -16.79 3.36
C GLN A 144 -3.24 -15.28 3.38
N GLN A 145 -3.93 -14.52 2.54
CA GLN A 145 -3.80 -13.07 2.51
C GLN A 145 -4.25 -12.44 3.84
N ARG A 146 -5.38 -12.88 4.40
CA ARG A 146 -5.83 -12.43 5.73
C ARG A 146 -4.83 -12.81 6.84
N THR A 147 -4.14 -13.93 6.72
CA THR A 147 -3.06 -14.32 7.65
C THR A 147 -1.88 -13.33 7.60
N LEU A 148 -1.50 -12.83 6.39
CA LEU A 148 -0.47 -11.80 6.27
C LEU A 148 -0.88 -10.46 6.89
N ILE A 149 -2.15 -10.11 6.75
CA ILE A 149 -2.71 -8.90 7.36
C ILE A 149 -2.69 -9.03 8.89
N ALA A 150 -3.16 -10.18 9.43
CA ALA A 150 -3.08 -10.46 10.86
C ALA A 150 -1.64 -10.40 11.38
N ARG A 151 -0.67 -10.92 10.63
CA ARG A 151 0.76 -10.80 10.96
C ARG A 151 1.20 -9.35 11.10
N ALA A 152 0.82 -8.49 10.16
CA ALA A 152 1.16 -7.07 10.22
C ALA A 152 0.48 -6.38 11.42
N LEU A 153 -0.82 -6.63 11.64
CA LEU A 153 -1.61 -6.07 12.75
C LEU A 153 -1.13 -6.55 14.12
N ALA A 154 -0.70 -7.82 14.25
CA ALA A 154 -0.13 -8.34 15.50
C ALA A 154 1.09 -7.54 15.96
N GLY A 155 1.84 -6.94 15.04
CA GLY A 155 2.90 -5.97 15.32
C GLY A 155 2.41 -4.71 16.03
N ARG A 156 1.12 -4.42 16.06
CA ARG A 156 0.51 -3.15 16.52
C ARG A 156 1.23 -1.95 15.89
N PRO A 157 1.28 -1.87 14.56
CA PRO A 157 1.98 -0.79 13.87
C PRO A 157 1.24 0.55 14.03
N ASP A 158 1.94 1.66 13.81
CA ASP A 158 1.34 2.98 13.65
C ASP A 158 1.03 3.27 12.17
N LEU A 159 1.81 2.65 11.25
CA LEU A 159 1.63 2.69 9.81
C LEU A 159 1.49 1.28 9.25
N LEU A 160 0.40 1.02 8.54
CA LEU A 160 0.18 -0.21 7.79
C LEU A 160 0.39 0.06 6.30
N VAL A 161 1.33 -0.65 5.70
CA VAL A 161 1.65 -0.56 4.26
C VAL A 161 1.21 -1.85 3.57
N LEU A 162 0.42 -1.71 2.49
CA LEU A 162 -0.21 -2.83 1.79
C LEU A 162 0.09 -2.74 0.29
N ASP A 163 0.70 -3.79 -0.27
CA ASP A 163 1.04 -3.88 -1.69
C ASP A 163 0.06 -4.82 -2.40
N GLU A 164 -0.98 -4.29 -3.05
CA GLU A 164 -2.06 -5.00 -3.77
C GLU A 164 -2.70 -6.14 -2.95
N PRO A 165 -3.26 -5.86 -1.78
CA PRO A 165 -3.69 -6.89 -0.83
C PRO A 165 -4.94 -7.67 -1.27
N THR A 166 -5.69 -7.20 -2.27
CA THR A 166 -6.95 -7.80 -2.74
C THR A 166 -6.81 -8.55 -4.06
N ALA A 167 -5.62 -8.59 -4.66
CA ALA A 167 -5.40 -9.25 -5.94
C ALA A 167 -5.71 -10.75 -5.88
N GLY A 168 -6.75 -11.19 -6.62
CA GLY A 168 -7.16 -12.59 -6.68
C GLY A 168 -7.88 -13.12 -5.42
N VAL A 169 -8.44 -12.24 -4.61
CA VAL A 169 -9.18 -12.56 -3.38
C VAL A 169 -10.68 -12.52 -3.66
N ASP A 170 -11.43 -13.51 -3.14
CA ASP A 170 -12.90 -13.57 -3.24
C ASP A 170 -13.60 -12.43 -2.48
N ALA A 171 -14.86 -12.11 -2.88
CA ALA A 171 -15.61 -10.98 -2.31
C ALA A 171 -15.78 -11.06 -0.79
N ALA A 172 -16.08 -12.22 -0.23
CA ALA A 172 -16.26 -12.39 1.21
C ALA A 172 -14.96 -12.11 1.98
N SER A 173 -13.82 -12.49 1.40
CA SER A 173 -12.50 -12.19 1.95
C SER A 173 -12.15 -10.71 1.81
N GLN A 174 -12.60 -10.03 0.74
CA GLN A 174 -12.44 -8.58 0.57
C GLN A 174 -13.24 -7.79 1.62
N ASP A 175 -14.46 -8.20 1.93
CA ASP A 175 -15.28 -7.57 2.98
C ASP A 175 -14.65 -7.70 4.37
N ALA A 176 -14.18 -8.90 4.72
CA ALA A 176 -13.47 -9.14 5.97
C ALA A 176 -12.17 -8.32 6.07
N PHE A 177 -11.48 -8.15 4.96
CA PHE A 177 -10.31 -7.28 4.85
C PHE A 177 -10.66 -5.80 5.07
N ALA A 178 -11.69 -5.29 4.37
CA ALA A 178 -12.14 -3.91 4.53
C ALA A 178 -12.53 -3.61 5.98
N GLU A 179 -13.19 -4.56 6.66
CA GLU A 179 -13.58 -4.42 8.06
C GLU A 179 -12.37 -4.37 9.00
N ALA A 180 -11.34 -5.17 8.75
CA ALA A 180 -10.10 -5.12 9.53
C ALA A 180 -9.37 -3.78 9.36
N LEU A 181 -9.31 -3.24 8.13
CA LEU A 181 -8.75 -1.92 7.86
C LEU A 181 -9.56 -0.80 8.49
N ARG A 182 -10.90 -0.90 8.45
CA ARG A 182 -11.80 0.09 9.09
C ARG A 182 -11.55 0.17 10.59
N ARG A 183 -11.41 -0.96 11.26
CA ARG A 183 -11.07 -1.01 12.70
C ARG A 183 -9.70 -0.41 12.98
N PHE A 184 -8.71 -0.72 12.17
CA PHE A 184 -7.35 -0.20 12.33
C PHE A 184 -7.31 1.33 12.12
N ALA A 185 -7.95 1.84 11.07
CA ALA A 185 -8.07 3.29 10.81
C ALA A 185 -8.88 3.99 11.91
N GLY A 186 -10.01 3.41 12.33
CA GLY A 186 -10.86 3.94 13.41
C GLY A 186 -10.15 4.02 14.77
N ALA A 187 -9.11 3.20 14.99
CA ALA A 187 -8.23 3.29 16.14
C ALA A 187 -7.10 4.33 15.98
N GLY A 188 -7.10 5.13 14.90
CA GLY A 188 -6.09 6.15 14.60
C GLY A 188 -4.88 5.63 13.84
N GLY A 189 -4.93 4.41 13.32
CA GLY A 189 -3.87 3.84 12.48
C GLY A 189 -3.76 4.55 11.13
N THR A 190 -2.54 4.68 10.63
CA THR A 190 -2.26 5.23 9.29
C THR A 190 -2.16 4.11 8.27
N ILE A 191 -2.76 4.27 7.09
CA ILE A 191 -2.72 3.26 6.04
C ILE A 191 -2.16 3.85 4.75
N LEU A 192 -1.21 3.15 4.15
CA LEU A 192 -0.71 3.41 2.80
C LEU A 192 -0.90 2.14 1.98
N LEU A 193 -1.79 2.16 0.99
CA LEU A 193 -2.08 0.96 0.21
C LEU A 193 -1.92 1.20 -1.29
N VAL A 194 -1.39 0.19 -1.98
CA VAL A 194 -1.47 0.09 -3.44
C VAL A 194 -2.69 -0.74 -3.80
N ALA A 195 -3.52 -0.23 -4.68
CA ALA A 195 -4.65 -0.95 -5.22
C ALA A 195 -4.83 -0.67 -6.72
N HIS A 196 -5.44 -1.61 -7.43
CA HIS A 196 -5.96 -1.42 -8.77
C HIS A 196 -7.41 -0.97 -8.72
N GLU A 197 -8.16 -1.61 -7.83
CA GLU A 197 -9.58 -1.39 -7.58
C GLU A 197 -9.75 -1.20 -6.08
N LEU A 198 -10.54 -0.21 -5.69
CA LEU A 198 -10.75 0.12 -4.28
C LEU A 198 -11.85 -0.76 -3.65
N GLY A 199 -12.91 -1.08 -4.42
CA GLY A 199 -14.01 -1.91 -3.97
C GLY A 199 -14.50 -1.55 -2.56
N PRO A 200 -14.64 -2.53 -1.64
CA PRO A 200 -15.18 -2.28 -0.29
C PRO A 200 -14.35 -1.33 0.58
N ILE A 201 -13.10 -1.01 0.20
CA ILE A 201 -12.22 -0.11 0.97
C ILE A 201 -12.33 1.35 0.52
N GLU A 202 -12.97 1.64 -0.62
CA GLU A 202 -13.11 2.99 -1.16
C GLU A 202 -13.63 4.02 -0.14
N PRO A 203 -14.69 3.72 0.65
CA PRO A 203 -15.20 4.66 1.65
C PRO A 203 -14.23 5.01 2.78
N LEU A 204 -13.11 4.29 2.90
CA LEU A 204 -12.09 4.54 3.93
C LEU A 204 -10.99 5.47 3.43
N ILE A 205 -10.91 5.73 2.12
CA ILE A 205 -9.80 6.45 1.53
C ILE A 205 -9.96 7.96 1.73
N ASP A 206 -9.03 8.57 2.46
CA ASP A 206 -8.99 10.03 2.64
C ASP A 206 -8.30 10.73 1.46
N LYS A 207 -7.33 10.04 0.83
CA LYS A 207 -6.53 10.60 -0.25
C LYS A 207 -6.13 9.53 -1.27
N ALA A 208 -6.34 9.84 -2.55
CA ALA A 208 -5.86 9.05 -3.67
C ALA A 208 -4.65 9.72 -4.33
N VAL A 209 -3.65 8.90 -4.67
CA VAL A 209 -2.44 9.30 -5.41
C VAL A 209 -2.33 8.43 -6.65
N VAL A 210 -2.44 9.02 -7.83
CA VAL A 210 -2.34 8.29 -9.10
C VAL A 210 -0.92 8.36 -9.63
N VAL A 211 -0.28 7.19 -9.77
CA VAL A 211 1.06 7.08 -10.36
C VAL A 211 0.93 6.68 -11.84
N HIS A 212 1.51 7.50 -12.72
CA HIS A 212 1.54 7.28 -14.15
C HIS A 212 2.96 7.48 -14.69
N HIS A 213 3.49 6.46 -15.38
CA HIS A 213 4.86 6.48 -15.92
C HIS A 213 5.93 6.95 -14.92
N GLY A 214 5.84 6.48 -13.68
CA GLY A 214 6.82 6.79 -12.65
C GLY A 214 6.73 8.19 -12.05
N ARG A 215 5.65 8.93 -12.30
CA ARG A 215 5.37 10.26 -11.72
C ARG A 215 4.02 10.27 -11.04
N ILE A 216 3.82 11.17 -10.08
CA ILE A 216 2.50 11.44 -9.53
C ILE A 216 1.76 12.34 -10.53
N ALA A 217 0.68 11.80 -11.09
CA ALA A 217 -0.19 12.50 -12.04
C ALA A 217 -1.38 13.18 -11.35
N TYR A 218 -1.78 12.69 -10.18
CA TYR A 218 -2.88 13.23 -9.41
C TYR A 218 -2.67 12.95 -7.92
N GLU A 219 -3.05 13.89 -7.09
CA GLU A 219 -3.14 13.76 -5.64
C GLU A 219 -4.37 14.53 -5.14
N GLY A 220 -5.28 13.87 -4.43
CA GLY A 220 -6.51 14.49 -3.97
C GLY A 220 -7.53 13.49 -3.43
N ALA A 221 -8.81 13.86 -3.43
CA ALA A 221 -9.91 12.95 -3.12
C ALA A 221 -9.94 11.77 -4.10
N VAL A 222 -10.63 10.68 -3.74
CA VAL A 222 -10.81 9.56 -4.69
C VAL A 222 -11.52 10.09 -5.94
N PRO A 223 -10.94 9.92 -7.15
CA PRO A 223 -11.59 10.36 -8.37
C PRO A 223 -12.94 9.66 -8.53
N GLU A 224 -14.01 10.42 -8.74
CA GLU A 224 -15.29 9.82 -9.10
C GLU A 224 -15.14 9.01 -10.39
N PRO A 225 -15.76 7.81 -10.50
CA PRO A 225 -15.75 7.06 -11.74
C PRO A 225 -16.35 7.95 -12.84
N ALA A 226 -15.57 8.23 -13.89
CA ALA A 226 -16.04 9.02 -15.03
C ALA A 226 -17.28 8.32 -15.59
N GLY A 227 -18.46 8.92 -15.39
CA GLY A 227 -19.73 8.42 -15.87
C GLY A 227 -19.70 8.16 -17.37
N HIS A 228 -20.24 7.00 -17.81
CA HIS A 228 -20.46 6.54 -19.16
C HIS A 228 -19.31 5.81 -19.86
N HIS A 229 -18.95 4.62 -19.37
CA HIS A 229 -18.66 3.47 -20.22
C HIS A 229 -19.00 2.17 -19.45
N ALA A 230 -20.22 2.12 -18.89
CA ALA A 230 -20.79 0.89 -18.39
C ALA A 230 -21.21 0.02 -19.58
N GLN A 231 -20.28 -0.75 -20.14
CA GLN A 231 -20.66 -2.01 -20.78
C GLN A 231 -20.88 -3.01 -19.65
N PRO A 232 -21.97 -3.82 -19.67
CA PRO A 232 -22.22 -4.80 -18.64
C PRO A 232 -21.03 -5.78 -18.54
N GLY A 233 -20.29 -5.76 -17.45
CA GLY A 233 -19.20 -6.68 -17.17
C GLY A 233 -17.80 -6.09 -16.98
N HIS A 234 -17.62 -4.76 -16.99
CA HIS A 234 -16.34 -4.13 -16.72
C HIS A 234 -16.46 -3.02 -15.69
N ASP A 235 -16.43 -3.39 -14.42
CA ASP A 235 -16.21 -2.45 -13.30
C ASP A 235 -14.71 -2.18 -13.12
N HIS A 236 -14.14 -1.36 -14.01
CA HIS A 236 -12.75 -0.91 -13.87
C HIS A 236 -12.72 0.60 -13.73
N VAL A 237 -12.40 1.10 -12.55
CA VAL A 237 -12.08 2.50 -12.30
C VAL A 237 -10.68 2.77 -12.88
N HIS A 238 -10.61 3.12 -14.17
CA HIS A 238 -9.41 3.68 -14.76
C HIS A 238 -9.54 5.19 -14.77
N PRO A 239 -8.70 5.94 -14.05
CA PRO A 239 -8.60 7.37 -14.26
C PRO A 239 -7.98 7.59 -15.64
N HIS A 240 -8.82 7.86 -16.63
CA HIS A 240 -8.35 8.40 -17.90
C HIS A 240 -7.93 9.84 -17.65
N ALA A 241 -6.62 10.09 -17.60
CA ALA A 241 -6.11 11.45 -17.73
C ALA A 241 -6.47 11.92 -19.15
N GLU A 242 -7.60 12.60 -19.30
CA GLU A 242 -7.80 13.46 -20.47
C GLU A 242 -6.71 14.53 -20.40
N ALA A 243 -5.74 14.40 -21.28
CA ALA A 243 -4.77 15.44 -21.53
C ALA A 243 -5.55 16.70 -21.89
N GLU A 244 -5.58 17.65 -20.97
CA GLU A 244 -6.03 19.00 -21.21
C GLU A 244 -5.22 19.51 -22.38
N LYS A 245 -5.86 19.61 -23.55
CA LYS A 245 -5.27 20.24 -24.74
C LYS A 245 -4.99 21.67 -24.36
N ALA A 246 -3.76 21.94 -23.95
CA ALA A 246 -3.24 23.29 -23.84
C ALA A 246 -3.52 23.99 -25.17
N ARG A 247 -4.42 24.96 -25.16
CA ARG A 247 -4.64 25.88 -26.25
C ARG A 247 -3.35 26.66 -26.44
N ILE A 248 -2.52 26.22 -27.36
CA ILE A 248 -1.46 27.03 -27.87
C ILE A 248 -2.16 28.11 -28.70
N CYS A 249 -2.31 29.30 -28.13
CA CYS A 249 -2.61 30.50 -28.87
C CYS A 249 -1.41 30.80 -29.76
N VAL A 250 -1.44 30.34 -30.98
CA VAL A 250 -0.55 30.85 -32.04
C VAL A 250 -1.14 32.18 -32.44
N ALA A 251 -0.49 33.27 -32.05
CA ALA A 251 -0.78 34.59 -32.57
C ALA A 251 -0.43 34.62 -34.07
N PRO A 252 -1.27 35.22 -34.94
CA PRO A 252 -0.94 35.35 -36.36
C PRO A 252 0.17 36.39 -36.54
N THR A 253 1.33 35.97 -37.01
CA THR A 253 2.37 36.87 -37.48
C THR A 253 1.94 37.48 -38.82
N ASP A 254 1.75 38.76 -38.76
CA ASP A 254 1.37 39.63 -39.86
C ASP A 254 2.58 39.89 -40.77
N ARG A 255 2.30 39.84 -42.10
CA ARG A 255 2.88 40.57 -43.24
C ARG A 255 4.38 40.55 -43.48
N MET A 256 4.74 39.90 -44.57
CA MET A 256 5.87 40.28 -45.41
C MET A 256 5.55 41.58 -46.19
N PRO A 257 6.47 42.53 -46.29
CA PRO A 257 6.46 43.55 -47.38
C PRO A 257 7.25 43.02 -48.54
N THR A 258 6.63 43.17 -49.71
CA THR A 258 7.26 43.09 -51.03
C THR A 258 8.23 44.23 -51.23
N GLY A 259 9.38 43.96 -51.79
CA GLY A 259 10.37 44.87 -52.29
C GLY A 259 11.48 44.09 -53.00
#